data_067eb68f0582b51758217f62fbd16c37
#
_entry.id   067eb68f0582b51758217f62fbd16c37
#
_cell.length_a   1.000
_cell.length_b   1.000
_cell.length_c   1.000
_cell.angle_alpha   90.00
_cell.angle_beta   90.00
_cell.angle_gamma   90.00
#
_symmetry.space_group_name_H-M   'P 1'
#
loop_
_entity.id
_entity.type
_entity.pdbx_description
1 polymer ?
#
loop_
_entity_poly.entity_id
_entity_poly.type
_entity_poly.pdbx_seq_one_letter_code
_entity_poly.pdbx_strand_id
1 'polypeptide(L)'
;GRVAVNGIVVREMGSKFDPETDQVMVDGETITRTLTKSYLALHKPKGVLSTMFDPEGRPSLDDFIDLRKERLFHVGRLDKDSEGLILLTNDGDLTFRATHPSFGLEKTYIIEFDGILPTGVDKVLLKGVELEDGMGRVLTFKQLSPKWIEVSIHEGRYHIIRRLMEAVGVNVLRLIRTKFGPISLGDTPEGRWRD
;
A
#
# COMPACT_ATOMS: atom_id res chain seq x y z
N GLY A 1 11.41 -20.49 31.53
CA GLY A 1 10.80 -19.79 30.42
C GLY A 1 9.51 -19.10 30.84
N ARG A 2 9.25 -17.95 30.26
CA ARG A 2 8.06 -17.14 30.55
C ARG A 2 6.85 -17.56 29.70
N VAL A 3 7.11 -18.32 28.62
CA VAL A 3 6.09 -18.74 27.65
C VAL A 3 5.76 -20.23 27.85
N ALA A 4 4.49 -20.54 27.94
CA ALA A 4 3.99 -21.92 27.91
C ALA A 4 2.92 -22.06 26.80
N VAL A 5 2.90 -23.22 26.14
CA VAL A 5 1.90 -23.60 25.14
C VAL A 5 1.25 -24.89 25.58
N ASN A 6 -0.07 -24.90 25.70
CA ASN A 6 -0.83 -26.04 26.21
C ASN A 6 -0.31 -26.55 27.57
N GLY A 7 0.14 -25.63 28.44
CA GLY A 7 0.69 -25.94 29.77
C GLY A 7 2.17 -26.36 29.78
N ILE A 8 2.82 -26.49 28.62
CA ILE A 8 4.24 -26.89 28.50
C ILE A 8 5.11 -25.65 28.27
N VAL A 9 6.14 -25.45 29.11
CA VAL A 9 7.07 -24.32 28.96
C VAL A 9 7.90 -24.47 27.70
N VAL A 10 7.80 -23.49 26.80
CA VAL A 10 8.59 -23.42 25.55
C VAL A 10 9.88 -22.64 25.80
N ARG A 11 11.02 -23.24 25.42
CA ARG A 11 12.36 -22.63 25.56
C ARG A 11 13.05 -22.42 24.22
N GLU A 12 12.56 -23.09 23.19
CA GLU A 12 13.12 -22.99 21.84
C GLU A 12 12.61 -21.72 21.16
N MET A 13 13.56 -20.87 20.70
CA MET A 13 13.22 -19.67 19.94
C MET A 13 12.75 -20.05 18.54
N GLY A 14 11.67 -19.40 18.06
CA GLY A 14 11.10 -19.66 16.74
C GLY A 14 10.10 -20.84 16.71
N SER A 15 9.75 -21.43 17.86
CA SER A 15 8.63 -22.40 17.94
C SER A 15 7.36 -21.82 17.35
N LYS A 16 6.71 -22.57 16.47
CA LYS A 16 5.43 -22.19 15.83
C LYS A 16 4.28 -22.89 16.54
N PHE A 17 3.20 -22.18 16.76
CA PHE A 17 1.95 -22.72 17.30
C PHE A 17 0.78 -22.18 16.52
N ASP A 18 -0.30 -22.93 16.52
CA ASP A 18 -1.54 -22.53 15.90
C ASP A 18 -2.36 -21.68 16.85
N PRO A 19 -2.60 -20.40 16.57
CA PRO A 19 -3.35 -19.51 17.46
C PRO A 19 -4.84 -19.89 17.58
N GLU A 20 -5.37 -20.78 16.74
CA GLU A 20 -6.77 -21.22 16.80
C GLU A 20 -6.93 -22.43 17.71
N THR A 21 -5.89 -23.26 17.86
CA THR A 21 -5.96 -24.53 18.61
C THR A 21 -5.09 -24.55 19.85
N ASP A 22 -4.00 -23.75 19.89
CA ASP A 22 -3.03 -23.77 20.96
C ASP A 22 -3.31 -22.67 22.00
N GLN A 23 -3.33 -23.05 23.26
CA GLN A 23 -3.40 -22.09 24.38
C GLN A 23 -2.01 -21.58 24.71
N VAL A 24 -1.76 -20.30 24.44
CA VAL A 24 -0.48 -19.64 24.78
C VAL A 24 -0.62 -18.86 26.09
N MET A 25 0.33 -19.06 27.00
CA MET A 25 0.42 -18.33 28.27
C MET A 25 1.78 -17.62 28.37
N VAL A 26 1.78 -16.40 28.91
CA VAL A 26 3.00 -15.66 29.25
C VAL A 26 2.91 -15.26 30.71
N ASP A 27 3.92 -15.64 31.49
CA ASP A 27 3.99 -15.42 32.95
C ASP A 27 2.73 -15.95 33.70
N GLY A 28 2.14 -17.03 33.20
CA GLY A 28 0.93 -17.64 33.78
C GLY A 28 -0.38 -17.01 33.33
N GLU A 29 -0.36 -15.94 32.58
CA GLU A 29 -1.57 -15.34 31.99
C GLU A 29 -1.83 -15.87 30.58
N THR A 30 -3.05 -16.33 30.33
CA THR A 30 -3.46 -16.79 28.98
C THR A 30 -3.57 -15.60 28.05
N ILE A 31 -2.82 -15.65 26.94
CA ILE A 31 -2.97 -14.68 25.86
C ILE A 31 -4.11 -15.14 24.96
N THR A 32 -5.30 -14.62 25.21
CA THR A 32 -6.45 -14.82 24.31
C THR A 32 -6.35 -13.83 23.16
N ARG A 33 -5.92 -14.31 22.00
CA ARG A 33 -5.88 -13.48 20.80
C ARG A 33 -7.21 -13.57 20.05
N THR A 34 -8.25 -12.93 20.54
CA THR A 34 -9.39 -12.60 19.66
C THR A 34 -8.98 -11.36 18.85
N LEU A 35 -8.22 -11.54 17.80
CA LEU A 35 -7.95 -10.46 16.88
C LEU A 35 -9.18 -10.26 16.01
N THR A 36 -10.02 -9.33 16.37
CA THR A 36 -10.93 -8.73 15.41
C THR A 36 -10.07 -8.16 14.29
N LYS A 37 -10.25 -8.67 13.07
CA LYS A 37 -9.53 -8.14 11.91
C LYS A 37 -10.04 -6.73 11.62
N SER A 38 -9.11 -5.81 11.45
CA SER A 38 -9.39 -4.41 11.15
C SER A 38 -8.83 -4.06 9.77
N TYR A 39 -9.60 -3.29 9.01
CA TYR A 39 -9.26 -2.87 7.66
C TYR A 39 -9.58 -1.38 7.51
N LEU A 40 -8.58 -0.55 7.28
CA LEU A 40 -8.76 0.88 7.08
C LEU A 40 -8.28 1.29 5.69
N ALA A 41 -9.07 2.12 5.04
CA ALA A 41 -8.72 2.79 3.79
C ALA A 41 -8.38 4.25 4.09
N LEU A 42 -7.08 4.57 4.15
CA LEU A 42 -6.58 5.91 4.43
C LEU A 42 -6.28 6.66 3.13
N HIS A 43 -6.68 7.92 3.04
CA HIS A 43 -6.20 8.84 2.01
C HIS A 43 -4.88 9.48 2.49
N LYS A 44 -3.76 8.84 2.13
CA LYS A 44 -2.42 9.33 2.49
C LYS A 44 -2.15 10.69 1.82
N PRO A 45 -1.80 11.73 2.58
CA PRO A 45 -1.37 13.00 2.03
C PRO A 45 0.01 12.92 1.36
N LYS A 46 0.30 13.91 0.51
CA LYS A 46 1.67 14.16 0.02
C LYS A 46 2.58 14.55 1.19
N GLY A 47 3.85 14.16 1.13
CA GLY A 47 4.85 14.47 2.16
C GLY A 47 4.90 13.47 3.32
N VAL A 48 3.96 12.52 3.40
CA VAL A 48 3.85 11.51 4.45
C VAL A 48 4.55 10.22 4.04
N LEU A 49 5.32 9.62 4.96
CA LEU A 49 6.02 8.36 4.76
C LEU A 49 5.05 7.17 4.93
N SER A 50 5.19 6.16 4.07
CA SER A 50 4.44 4.89 4.20
C SER A 50 5.10 3.97 5.23
N THR A 51 5.10 4.40 6.49
CA THR A 51 5.55 3.67 7.67
C THR A 51 4.65 3.97 8.86
N MET A 52 4.57 3.06 9.82
CA MET A 52 3.87 3.25 11.09
C MET A 52 4.76 3.87 12.16
N PHE A 53 6.07 3.99 11.91
CA PHE A 53 7.01 4.64 12.82
C PHE A 53 8.18 5.20 12.03
N ASP A 54 8.57 6.42 12.34
CA ASP A 54 9.77 7.06 11.78
C ASP A 54 10.67 7.58 12.91
N PRO A 55 11.91 7.07 13.02
CA PRO A 55 12.82 7.46 14.08
C PRO A 55 13.34 8.90 13.96
N GLU A 56 13.20 9.52 12.80
CA GLU A 56 13.59 10.90 12.54
C GLU A 56 12.45 11.90 12.78
N GLY A 57 11.26 11.41 13.18
CA GLY A 57 10.10 12.25 13.47
C GLY A 57 9.47 12.94 12.24
N ARG A 58 9.70 12.38 11.04
CA ARG A 58 9.02 12.87 9.82
C ARG A 58 7.57 12.41 9.81
N PRO A 59 6.65 13.14 9.17
CA PRO A 59 5.26 12.74 9.05
C PRO A 59 5.11 11.31 8.50
N SER A 60 4.35 10.47 9.19
CA SER A 60 4.14 9.06 8.92
C SER A 60 2.66 8.69 8.97
N LEU A 61 2.31 7.45 8.61
CA LEU A 61 0.91 7.00 8.60
C LEU A 61 0.29 7.00 9.99
N ASP A 62 1.09 6.81 11.03
CA ASP A 62 0.63 6.78 12.42
C ASP A 62 0.04 8.12 12.88
N ASP A 63 0.51 9.24 12.31
CA ASP A 63 0.01 10.58 12.63
C ASP A 63 -1.46 10.80 12.22
N PHE A 64 -2.00 9.94 11.36
CA PHE A 64 -3.35 10.05 10.80
C PHE A 64 -4.33 9.02 11.36
N ILE A 65 -3.83 8.09 12.18
CA ILE A 65 -4.64 7.02 12.75
C ILE A 65 -4.76 7.31 14.23
N ASP A 66 -5.96 7.67 14.67
CA ASP A 66 -6.25 7.77 16.09
C ASP A 66 -6.07 6.38 16.71
N LEU A 67 -5.11 6.28 17.63
CA LEU A 67 -4.57 5.06 18.16
C LEU A 67 -5.66 4.20 18.81
N ARG A 68 -6.29 3.40 18.03
CA ARG A 68 -6.98 2.23 18.53
C ARG A 68 -5.92 1.27 19.05
N LYS A 69 -6.25 0.54 20.08
CA LYS A 69 -5.39 -0.43 20.78
C LYS A 69 -4.80 -1.53 19.87
N GLU A 70 -5.10 -1.50 18.57
CA GLU A 70 -4.76 -2.52 17.60
C GLU A 70 -3.49 -2.12 16.83
N ARG A 71 -2.54 -3.02 16.78
CA ARG A 71 -1.34 -2.83 15.97
C ARG A 71 -1.68 -3.05 14.50
N LEU A 72 -1.81 -1.96 13.74
CA LEU A 72 -1.99 -1.99 12.30
C LEU A 72 -0.65 -1.89 11.57
N PHE A 73 -0.63 -2.39 10.33
CA PHE A 73 0.47 -2.21 9.38
C PHE A 73 -0.08 -1.90 7.99
N HIS A 74 0.73 -1.26 7.19
CA HIS A 74 0.33 -0.82 5.85
C HIS A 74 0.42 -1.96 4.81
N VAL A 75 -0.52 -1.98 3.88
CA VAL A 75 -0.58 -2.93 2.76
C VAL A 75 0.06 -2.28 1.54
N GLY A 76 1.31 -2.64 1.28
CA GLY A 76 2.12 -1.99 0.26
C GLY A 76 2.52 -0.57 0.65
N ARG A 77 3.07 0.16 -0.30
CA ARG A 77 3.59 1.51 -0.06
C ARG A 77 3.12 2.48 -1.14
N LEU A 78 3.10 3.76 -0.77
CA LEU A 78 3.13 4.90 -1.66
C LEU A 78 4.39 5.70 -1.36
N ASP A 79 4.99 6.29 -2.37
CA ASP A 79 6.14 7.17 -2.18
C ASP A 79 5.74 8.40 -1.35
N LYS A 80 6.71 9.07 -0.74
CA LYS A 80 6.49 10.27 0.05
C LYS A 80 5.70 11.33 -0.72
N ASP A 81 6.05 11.51 -2.00
CA ASP A 81 5.45 12.51 -2.88
C ASP A 81 4.22 12.01 -3.65
N SER A 82 3.72 10.81 -3.32
CA SER A 82 2.49 10.24 -3.87
C SER A 82 1.39 10.31 -2.83
N GLU A 83 0.17 10.47 -3.31
CA GLU A 83 -1.05 10.66 -2.52
C GLU A 83 -2.03 9.50 -2.75
N GLY A 84 -3.09 9.46 -1.95
CA GLY A 84 -4.25 8.62 -2.21
C GLY A 84 -4.34 7.39 -1.35
N LEU A 85 -5.05 6.39 -1.84
CA LEU A 85 -5.46 5.21 -1.11
C LEU A 85 -4.27 4.37 -0.64
N ILE A 86 -4.14 4.21 0.67
CA ILE A 86 -3.31 3.17 1.29
C ILE A 86 -4.17 2.39 2.29
N LEU A 87 -4.01 1.06 2.29
CA LEU A 87 -4.73 0.21 3.23
C LEU A 87 -3.88 -0.07 4.45
N LEU A 88 -4.55 -0.14 5.60
CA LEU A 88 -3.96 -0.50 6.88
C LEU A 88 -4.76 -1.66 7.47
N THR A 89 -4.10 -2.63 8.05
CA THR A 89 -4.76 -3.82 8.62
C THR A 89 -3.88 -4.50 9.64
N ASN A 90 -4.47 -5.39 10.44
CA ASN A 90 -3.78 -6.37 11.27
C ASN A 90 -3.84 -7.79 10.65
N ASP A 91 -4.35 -7.92 9.40
CA ASP A 91 -4.45 -9.17 8.66
C ASP A 91 -3.22 -9.40 7.76
N GLY A 92 -2.28 -10.23 8.22
CA GLY A 92 -1.06 -10.55 7.48
C GLY A 92 -1.33 -11.31 6.18
N ASP A 93 -2.34 -12.18 6.14
CA ASP A 93 -2.68 -12.97 4.94
C ASP A 93 -3.22 -12.08 3.83
N LEU A 94 -4.09 -11.12 4.19
CA LEU A 94 -4.54 -10.11 3.24
C LEU A 94 -3.37 -9.32 2.70
N THR A 95 -2.48 -8.86 3.56
CA THR A 95 -1.30 -8.08 3.16
C THR A 95 -0.41 -8.85 2.20
N PHE A 96 -0.14 -10.11 2.48
CA PHE A 96 0.64 -10.96 1.60
C PHE A 96 -0.01 -11.07 0.21
N ARG A 97 -1.29 -11.43 0.15
CA ARG A 97 -2.03 -11.56 -1.12
C ARG A 97 -2.12 -10.25 -1.89
N ALA A 98 -2.27 -9.14 -1.19
CA ALA A 98 -2.41 -7.83 -1.82
C ALA A 98 -1.09 -7.26 -2.35
N THR A 99 0.05 -7.65 -1.77
CA THR A 99 1.37 -7.06 -2.10
C THR A 99 2.27 -7.97 -2.91
N HIS A 100 2.09 -9.28 -2.82
CA HIS A 100 2.96 -10.23 -3.53
C HIS A 100 2.75 -10.15 -5.05
N PRO A 101 3.83 -10.04 -5.84
CA PRO A 101 3.75 -9.84 -7.30
C PRO A 101 2.96 -10.89 -8.06
N SER A 102 2.95 -12.15 -7.58
CA SER A 102 2.23 -13.25 -8.24
C SER A 102 0.71 -13.06 -8.30
N PHE A 103 0.13 -12.25 -7.42
CA PHE A 103 -1.31 -11.95 -7.45
C PHE A 103 -1.67 -10.78 -8.36
N GLY A 104 -0.69 -9.99 -8.82
CA GLY A 104 -0.86 -8.96 -9.83
C GLY A 104 -2.01 -7.99 -9.57
N LEU A 105 -2.21 -7.57 -8.33
CA LEU A 105 -3.33 -6.71 -7.97
C LEU A 105 -3.25 -5.36 -8.67
N GLU A 106 -4.29 -5.04 -9.45
CA GLU A 106 -4.36 -3.80 -10.21
C GLU A 106 -4.43 -2.58 -9.29
N LYS A 107 -3.70 -1.53 -9.66
CA LYS A 107 -3.69 -0.24 -8.97
C LYS A 107 -3.99 0.85 -9.98
N THR A 108 -4.97 1.70 -9.69
CA THR A 108 -5.35 2.82 -10.55
C THR A 108 -4.87 4.13 -9.95
N TYR A 109 -4.34 4.97 -10.80
CA TYR A 109 -3.80 6.27 -10.42
C TYR A 109 -4.36 7.38 -11.30
N ILE A 110 -4.62 8.53 -10.70
CA ILE A 110 -4.84 9.80 -11.39
C ILE A 110 -3.54 10.60 -11.33
N ILE A 111 -3.15 11.14 -12.45
CA ILE A 111 -1.89 11.86 -12.64
C ILE A 111 -2.19 13.27 -13.14
N GLU A 112 -1.76 14.28 -12.39
CA GLU A 112 -1.62 15.63 -12.89
C GLU A 112 -0.24 15.79 -13.53
N PHE A 113 -0.18 16.35 -14.72
CA PHE A 113 1.08 16.53 -15.44
C PHE A 113 1.22 17.95 -15.99
N ASP A 114 2.46 18.35 -16.22
CA ASP A 114 2.79 19.61 -16.86
C ASP A 114 2.97 19.44 -18.39
N GLY A 115 2.78 20.53 -19.13
CA GLY A 115 2.96 20.53 -20.58
C GLY A 115 1.77 19.98 -21.35
N ILE A 116 2.02 19.39 -22.50
CA ILE A 116 1.05 18.78 -23.43
C ILE A 116 1.41 17.32 -23.59
N LEU A 117 0.42 16.44 -23.59
CA LEU A 117 0.66 15.02 -23.85
C LEU A 117 1.17 14.82 -25.28
N PRO A 118 2.28 14.07 -25.44
CA PRO A 118 2.75 13.71 -26.77
C PRO A 118 1.70 12.90 -27.55
N THR A 119 1.58 13.15 -28.83
CA THR A 119 0.65 12.40 -29.70
C THR A 119 0.95 10.89 -29.64
N GLY A 120 -0.05 10.08 -29.34
CA GLY A 120 0.09 8.62 -29.29
C GLY A 120 0.77 8.08 -28.01
N VAL A 121 0.95 8.92 -26.99
CA VAL A 121 1.54 8.52 -25.69
C VAL A 121 0.79 7.35 -25.07
N ASP A 122 -0.52 7.29 -25.20
CA ASP A 122 -1.38 6.18 -24.77
C ASP A 122 -0.92 4.85 -25.37
N LYS A 123 -0.70 4.81 -26.69
CA LYS A 123 -0.26 3.60 -27.39
C LYS A 123 1.13 3.15 -26.97
N VAL A 124 2.03 4.10 -26.71
CA VAL A 124 3.40 3.82 -26.24
C VAL A 124 3.35 3.21 -24.84
N LEU A 125 2.63 3.82 -23.92
CA LEU A 125 2.50 3.33 -22.53
C LEU A 125 1.78 1.98 -22.42
N LEU A 126 0.76 1.75 -23.25
CA LEU A 126 0.04 0.46 -23.30
C LEU A 126 0.89 -0.66 -23.91
N LYS A 127 1.69 -0.36 -24.94
CA LYS A 127 2.63 -1.30 -25.55
C LYS A 127 3.77 -1.66 -24.61
N GLY A 128 4.23 -0.69 -23.84
CA GLY A 128 5.34 -0.78 -22.91
C GLY A 128 6.54 0.06 -23.31
N VAL A 129 7.27 0.49 -22.30
CA VAL A 129 8.46 1.32 -22.39
C VAL A 129 9.62 0.59 -21.72
N GLU A 130 10.78 0.53 -22.37
CA GLU A 130 11.98 -0.02 -21.76
C GLU A 130 12.51 0.94 -20.71
N LEU A 131 12.68 0.43 -19.48
CA LEU A 131 13.27 1.14 -18.34
C LEU A 131 14.56 0.41 -17.94
N GLU A 132 15.38 1.02 -17.09
CA GLU A 132 16.65 0.44 -16.64
C GLU A 132 16.52 -0.96 -16.02
N ASP A 133 15.37 -1.24 -15.37
CA ASP A 133 15.05 -2.49 -14.68
C ASP A 133 14.05 -3.37 -15.46
N GLY A 134 13.93 -3.15 -16.77
CA GLY A 134 13.10 -3.91 -17.70
C GLY A 134 11.83 -3.21 -18.15
N MET A 135 11.10 -3.87 -19.03
CA MET A 135 9.88 -3.33 -19.65
C MET A 135 8.84 -2.96 -18.61
N GLY A 136 8.33 -1.73 -18.68
CA GLY A 136 7.20 -1.26 -17.90
C GLY A 136 6.02 -0.87 -18.80
N ARG A 137 4.80 -1.10 -18.34
CA ARG A 137 3.60 -0.72 -19.12
C ARG A 137 2.43 -0.38 -18.23
N VAL A 138 1.51 0.41 -18.76
CA VAL A 138 0.18 0.59 -18.17
C VAL A 138 -0.80 -0.44 -18.78
N LEU A 139 -1.84 -0.76 -18.01
CA LEU A 139 -2.91 -1.65 -18.48
C LEU A 139 -4.03 -0.88 -19.14
N THR A 140 -4.32 0.29 -18.59
CA THR A 140 -5.33 1.21 -19.09
C THR A 140 -4.76 2.63 -19.14
N PHE A 141 -5.28 3.41 -20.06
CA PHE A 141 -4.96 4.83 -20.19
C PHE A 141 -6.25 5.59 -20.53
N LYS A 142 -6.56 6.64 -19.79
CA LYS A 142 -7.71 7.50 -20.05
C LYS A 142 -7.34 8.94 -19.77
N GLN A 143 -7.53 9.82 -20.73
CA GLN A 143 -7.43 11.26 -20.49
C GLN A 143 -8.72 11.77 -19.86
N LEU A 144 -8.60 12.37 -18.68
CA LEU A 144 -9.73 12.92 -17.91
C LEU A 144 -9.97 14.38 -18.26
N SER A 145 -8.90 15.13 -18.47
CA SER A 145 -8.92 16.55 -18.84
C SER A 145 -7.60 16.93 -19.51
N PRO A 146 -7.41 18.18 -19.96
CA PRO A 146 -6.16 18.62 -20.59
C PRO A 146 -4.88 18.41 -19.75
N LYS A 147 -5.00 18.32 -18.43
CA LYS A 147 -3.87 18.17 -17.50
C LYS A 147 -3.94 16.93 -16.61
N TRP A 148 -4.96 16.10 -16.78
CA TRP A 148 -5.20 14.95 -15.95
C TRP A 148 -5.43 13.68 -16.77
N ILE A 149 -4.74 12.61 -16.39
CA ILE A 149 -4.94 11.27 -16.94
C ILE A 149 -5.18 10.25 -15.81
N GLU A 150 -5.85 9.16 -16.16
CA GLU A 150 -5.98 7.99 -15.32
C GLU A 150 -5.23 6.83 -15.99
N VAL A 151 -4.44 6.10 -15.21
CA VAL A 151 -3.75 4.89 -15.66
C VAL A 151 -3.88 3.79 -14.62
N SER A 152 -3.84 2.54 -15.07
CA SER A 152 -3.74 1.40 -14.16
C SER A 152 -2.50 0.54 -14.46
N ILE A 153 -1.98 -0.11 -13.41
CA ILE A 153 -0.80 -0.99 -13.47
C ILE A 153 -0.99 -2.21 -12.57
N HIS A 154 -0.31 -3.32 -12.86
CA HIS A 154 -0.22 -4.49 -11.95
C HIS A 154 0.98 -4.43 -11.02
N GLU A 155 2.03 -3.78 -11.44
CA GLU A 155 3.32 -3.81 -10.77
C GLU A 155 3.48 -2.71 -9.70
N GLY A 156 4.55 -2.79 -8.91
CA GLY A 156 4.85 -1.83 -7.84
C GLY A 156 6.35 -1.55 -7.71
N ARG A 157 7.12 -1.63 -8.82
CA ARG A 157 8.54 -1.24 -8.84
C ARG A 157 8.71 0.21 -8.39
N TYR A 158 9.89 0.52 -7.87
CA TYR A 158 10.21 1.86 -7.39
C TYR A 158 9.90 2.94 -8.43
N HIS A 159 9.08 3.91 -8.06
CA HIS A 159 8.67 5.07 -8.86
C HIS A 159 8.16 4.74 -10.29
N ILE A 160 7.62 3.54 -10.49
CA ILE A 160 7.32 3.01 -11.84
C ILE A 160 6.50 3.95 -12.71
N ILE A 161 5.44 4.56 -12.18
CA ILE A 161 4.59 5.48 -12.95
C ILE A 161 5.36 6.75 -13.32
N ARG A 162 6.12 7.32 -12.37
CA ARG A 162 6.92 8.53 -12.65
C ARG A 162 7.96 8.27 -13.74
N ARG A 163 8.63 7.13 -13.67
CA ARG A 163 9.64 6.69 -14.66
C ARG A 163 9.02 6.43 -16.04
N LEU A 164 7.83 5.80 -16.09
CA LEU A 164 7.10 5.60 -17.34
C LEU A 164 6.71 6.94 -17.99
N MET A 165 6.20 7.88 -17.19
CA MET A 165 5.81 9.20 -17.67
C MET A 165 7.02 10.02 -18.13
N GLU A 166 8.12 10.00 -17.39
CA GLU A 166 9.38 10.64 -17.74
C GLU A 166 9.95 10.09 -19.06
N ALA A 167 9.93 8.77 -19.24
CA ALA A 167 10.42 8.12 -20.46
C ALA A 167 9.63 8.50 -21.73
N VAL A 168 8.40 8.95 -21.59
CA VAL A 168 7.58 9.49 -22.68
C VAL A 168 7.55 11.03 -22.72
N GLY A 169 8.42 11.69 -21.94
CA GLY A 169 8.57 13.16 -21.93
C GLY A 169 7.48 13.90 -21.16
N VAL A 170 6.79 13.25 -20.21
CA VAL A 170 5.72 13.85 -19.42
C VAL A 170 6.16 14.04 -17.96
N ASN A 171 6.12 15.28 -17.48
CA ASN A 171 6.47 15.61 -16.09
C ASN A 171 5.26 15.47 -15.18
N VAL A 172 5.36 14.62 -14.15
CA VAL A 172 4.30 14.34 -13.17
C VAL A 172 4.33 15.37 -12.03
N LEU A 173 3.30 16.16 -11.90
CA LEU A 173 3.11 17.13 -10.80
C LEU A 173 2.49 16.46 -9.58
N ARG A 174 1.39 15.71 -9.76
CA ARG A 174 0.72 14.96 -8.70
C ARG A 174 0.45 13.53 -9.14
N LEU A 175 0.52 12.61 -8.21
CA LEU A 175 0.26 11.18 -8.41
C LEU A 175 -0.62 10.69 -7.26
N ILE A 176 -1.86 10.34 -7.58
CA ILE A 176 -2.89 9.97 -6.60
C ILE A 176 -3.38 8.56 -6.88
N ARG A 177 -3.16 7.61 -5.98
CA ARG A 177 -3.75 6.27 -6.12
C ARG A 177 -5.20 6.30 -5.73
N THR A 178 -6.08 6.03 -6.68
CA THR A 178 -7.54 6.06 -6.50
C THR A 178 -8.15 4.68 -6.28
N LYS A 179 -7.47 3.60 -6.74
CA LYS A 179 -7.91 2.22 -6.49
C LYS A 179 -6.74 1.29 -6.17
N PHE A 180 -7.04 0.30 -5.36
CA PHE A 180 -6.15 -0.80 -5.02
C PHE A 180 -6.96 -2.10 -5.04
N GLY A 181 -6.85 -2.85 -6.13
CA GLY A 181 -7.77 -3.95 -6.44
C GLY A 181 -9.23 -3.48 -6.47
N PRO A 182 -10.12 -4.15 -5.76
CA PRO A 182 -11.54 -3.79 -5.72
C PRO A 182 -11.84 -2.56 -4.86
N ILE A 183 -10.88 -2.09 -4.05
CA ILE A 183 -11.10 -1.01 -3.09
C ILE A 183 -10.81 0.32 -3.77
N SER A 184 -11.75 1.25 -3.69
CA SER A 184 -11.61 2.61 -4.21
C SER A 184 -11.37 3.60 -3.08
N LEU A 185 -10.69 4.72 -3.39
CA LEU A 185 -10.54 5.85 -2.47
C LEU A 185 -11.89 6.48 -2.14
N GLY A 186 -12.79 6.56 -3.14
CA GLY A 186 -14.09 7.22 -3.00
C GLY A 186 -13.94 8.70 -2.61
N ASP A 187 -14.87 9.17 -1.78
CA ASP A 187 -14.90 10.55 -1.29
C ASP A 187 -14.11 10.72 0.03
N THR A 188 -13.20 9.79 0.36
CA THR A 188 -12.40 9.87 1.58
C THR A 188 -11.51 11.11 1.52
N PRO A 189 -11.67 12.10 2.42
CA PRO A 189 -10.87 13.32 2.40
C PRO A 189 -9.39 13.02 2.68
N GLU A 190 -8.50 13.89 2.20
CA GLU A 190 -7.06 13.79 2.46
C GLU A 190 -6.77 13.79 3.97
N GLY A 191 -5.90 12.88 4.42
CA GLY A 191 -5.58 12.69 5.83
C GLY A 191 -6.68 12.01 6.65
N ARG A 192 -7.76 11.55 6.03
CA ARG A 192 -8.84 10.80 6.70
C ARG A 192 -8.88 9.35 6.23
N TRP A 193 -9.51 8.52 7.02
CA TRP A 193 -9.69 7.11 6.75
C TRP A 193 -11.15 6.68 6.95
N ARG A 194 -11.49 5.55 6.40
CA ARG A 194 -12.75 4.82 6.63
C ARG A 194 -12.48 3.33 6.79
N ASP A 195 -13.42 2.62 7.37
CA ASP A 195 -13.46 1.16 7.43
C ASP A 195 -13.84 0.56 6.07
#